data_003d0cae734d7be1d045574559f04c4d
#
_entry.id   003d0cae734d7be1d045574559f04c4d
#
_cell.length_a   1.000
_cell.length_b   1.000
_cell.length_c   1.000
_cell.angle_alpha   90.00
_cell.angle_beta   90.00
_cell.angle_gamma   90.00
#
_symmetry.space_group_name_H-M   'P 1'
#
loop_
_entity.id
_entity.type
_entity.pdbx_description
1 polymer ?
#
loop_
_entity_poly.entity_id
_entity_poly.type
_entity_poly.pdbx_seq_one_letter_code
_entity_poly.pdbx_strand_id
1 'polypeptide(L)'
;MDHIQPATTITDLAAELVIPEDGTLSRVLFKDDDIRLVLFGFDTGQELTEHTASMPALLQIISGKAQLELGEDTATVGPGSWVHMPAHLPHSVLAEEPTVLLLTLIRR
;
A
#
# COMPACT_ATOMS: atom_id res chain seq x y z
N MET A 1 12.85 -33.52 9.58
CA MET A 1 12.04 -32.92 8.50
C MET A 1 11.80 -31.45 8.82
N ASP A 2 12.03 -30.62 7.84
CA ASP A 2 11.82 -29.20 8.01
C ASP A 2 10.32 -28.89 8.15
N HIS A 3 10.04 -27.96 9.03
CA HIS A 3 8.68 -27.51 9.23
C HIS A 3 8.33 -26.45 8.18
N ILE A 4 7.31 -26.72 7.38
CA ILE A 4 6.82 -25.79 6.35
C ILE A 4 5.56 -25.12 6.89
N GLN A 5 5.58 -23.79 6.95
CA GLN A 5 4.42 -23.01 7.37
C GLN A 5 3.32 -23.08 6.31
N PRO A 6 2.06 -23.08 6.72
CA PRO A 6 0.96 -23.01 5.75
C PRO A 6 0.96 -21.69 5.01
N ALA A 7 0.41 -21.70 3.78
CA ALA A 7 0.19 -20.47 3.04
C ALA A 7 -0.87 -19.60 3.71
N THR A 8 -0.73 -18.29 3.55
CA THR A 8 -1.77 -17.32 3.91
C THR A 8 -2.40 -16.83 2.62
N THR A 9 -3.73 -16.90 2.53
CA THR A 9 -4.47 -16.53 1.32
C THR A 9 -5.52 -15.50 1.63
N ILE A 10 -5.55 -14.43 0.86
CA ILE A 10 -6.61 -13.41 0.89
C ILE A 10 -7.22 -13.39 -0.50
N THR A 11 -8.45 -13.84 -0.63
CA THR A 11 -9.09 -14.03 -1.93
C THR A 11 -9.68 -12.76 -2.52
N ASP A 12 -9.94 -11.76 -1.68
CA ASP A 12 -10.48 -10.47 -2.12
C ASP A 12 -9.94 -9.35 -1.21
N LEU A 13 -8.86 -8.71 -1.65
CA LEU A 13 -8.22 -7.64 -0.88
C LEU A 13 -9.16 -6.45 -0.64
N ALA A 14 -9.97 -6.09 -1.63
CA ALA A 14 -10.88 -4.95 -1.50
C ALA A 14 -11.94 -5.17 -0.42
N ALA A 15 -12.31 -6.43 -0.15
CA ALA A 15 -13.29 -6.76 0.89
C ALA A 15 -12.74 -6.64 2.30
N GLU A 16 -11.40 -6.50 2.46
CA GLU A 16 -10.74 -6.46 3.77
C GLU A 16 -10.81 -5.09 4.45
N LEU A 17 -11.37 -4.08 3.77
CA LEU A 17 -11.40 -2.73 4.29
C LEU A 17 -12.57 -1.96 3.69
N VAL A 18 -13.24 -1.16 4.53
CA VAL A 18 -14.24 -0.18 4.08
C VAL A 18 -13.59 1.19 4.13
N ILE A 19 -13.61 1.91 2.99
CA ILE A 19 -13.05 3.26 2.91
C ILE A 19 -13.90 4.18 3.78
N PRO A 20 -13.31 4.86 4.79
CA PRO A 20 -14.08 5.77 5.62
C PRO A 20 -14.48 7.03 4.84
N GLU A 21 -15.66 7.56 5.13
CA GLU A 21 -16.08 8.83 4.56
C GLU A 21 -15.17 9.97 5.04
N ASP A 22 -14.67 10.75 4.10
CA ASP A 22 -13.74 11.88 4.35
C ASP A 22 -12.51 11.51 5.17
N GLY A 23 -12.06 10.28 5.06
CA GLY A 23 -10.95 9.79 5.88
C GLY A 23 -10.03 8.81 5.19
N THR A 24 -9.03 8.39 5.96
CA THR A 24 -8.04 7.39 5.57
C THR A 24 -7.98 6.32 6.66
N LEU A 25 -7.92 5.07 6.24
CA LEU A 25 -7.80 3.93 7.15
C LEU A 25 -6.69 3.01 6.67
N SER A 26 -5.93 2.47 7.61
CA SER A 26 -4.95 1.43 7.30
C SER A 26 -5.22 0.19 8.16
N ARG A 27 -4.93 -0.98 7.59
CA ARG A 27 -5.10 -2.25 8.27
C ARG A 27 -3.95 -3.19 7.94
N VAL A 28 -3.29 -3.73 8.95
CA VAL A 28 -2.25 -4.76 8.76
C VAL A 28 -2.98 -6.08 8.49
N LEU A 29 -2.76 -6.66 7.32
CA LEU A 29 -3.39 -7.92 6.92
C LEU A 29 -2.52 -9.13 7.24
N PHE A 30 -1.21 -8.97 7.20
CA PHE A 30 -0.27 -10.06 7.43
C PHE A 30 1.07 -9.49 7.88
N LYS A 31 1.76 -10.22 8.75
CA LYS A 31 3.10 -9.86 9.21
C LYS A 31 3.84 -11.11 9.64
N ASP A 32 5.05 -11.28 9.13
CA ASP A 32 6.01 -12.29 9.58
C ASP A 32 7.42 -11.67 9.63
N ASP A 33 8.45 -12.50 9.70
CA ASP A 33 9.83 -12.00 9.75
C ASP A 33 10.30 -11.39 8.43
N ASP A 34 9.64 -11.71 7.32
CA ASP A 34 10.07 -11.33 5.99
C ASP A 34 9.31 -10.16 5.40
N ILE A 35 7.99 -10.11 5.63
CA ILE A 35 7.13 -9.07 5.04
C ILE A 35 6.09 -8.56 6.03
N ARG A 36 5.60 -7.35 5.75
CA ARG A 36 4.43 -6.78 6.40
C ARG A 36 3.49 -6.28 5.31
N LEU A 37 2.26 -6.74 5.33
CA LEU A 37 1.25 -6.41 4.35
C LEU A 37 0.24 -5.45 4.97
N VAL A 38 0.13 -4.25 4.40
CA VAL A 38 -0.77 -3.19 4.91
C VAL A 38 -1.70 -2.76 3.79
N LEU A 39 -2.99 -2.76 4.08
CA LEU A 39 -4.01 -2.25 3.17
C LEU A 39 -4.43 -0.86 3.62
N PHE A 40 -4.45 0.09 2.68
CA PHE A 40 -4.90 1.47 2.91
C PHE A 40 -6.17 1.74 2.13
N GLY A 41 -7.09 2.47 2.75
CA GLY A 41 -8.25 3.03 2.06
C GLY A 41 -8.25 4.54 2.22
N PHE A 42 -8.40 5.25 1.11
CA PHE A 42 -8.44 6.72 1.08
C PHE A 42 -9.74 7.18 0.42
N ASP A 43 -10.48 8.06 1.06
CA ASP A 43 -11.54 8.76 0.34
C ASP A 43 -10.94 9.82 -0.59
N THR A 44 -11.74 10.34 -1.51
CA THR A 44 -11.31 11.38 -2.46
C THR A 44 -10.67 12.55 -1.73
N GLY A 45 -9.51 12.98 -2.22
CA GLY A 45 -8.79 14.14 -1.67
C GLY A 45 -7.97 13.85 -0.43
N GLN A 46 -8.07 12.64 0.12
CA GLN A 46 -7.25 12.24 1.27
C GLN A 46 -5.82 11.94 0.82
N GLU A 47 -4.88 12.22 1.69
CA GLU A 47 -3.47 12.04 1.35
C GLU A 47 -2.68 11.37 2.47
N LEU A 48 -1.61 10.71 2.07
CA LEU A 48 -0.53 10.31 2.94
C LEU A 48 0.63 11.25 2.63
N THR A 49 0.94 12.15 3.56
CA THR A 49 1.95 13.18 3.36
C THR A 49 3.35 12.60 3.18
N GLU A 50 4.28 13.39 2.64
CA GLU A 50 5.63 12.92 2.37
C GLU A 50 6.27 12.31 3.61
N HIS A 51 6.80 11.11 3.47
CA HIS A 51 7.51 10.38 4.51
C HIS A 51 8.51 9.40 3.89
N THR A 52 9.32 8.79 4.74
CA THR A 52 10.28 7.77 4.33
C THR A 52 10.05 6.52 5.17
N ALA A 53 10.50 5.38 4.66
CA ALA A 53 10.54 4.13 5.40
C ALA A 53 11.93 3.54 5.34
N SER A 54 12.35 2.87 6.41
CA SER A 54 13.67 2.23 6.46
C SER A 54 13.74 0.92 5.66
N MET A 55 12.61 0.42 5.19
CA MET A 55 12.49 -0.82 4.45
C MET A 55 12.06 -0.55 3.02
N PRO A 56 12.53 -1.35 2.04
CA PRO A 56 11.96 -1.29 0.70
C PRO A 56 10.48 -1.67 0.74
N ALA A 57 9.72 -1.14 -0.20
CA ALA A 57 8.29 -1.40 -0.26
C ALA A 57 7.80 -1.61 -1.69
N LEU A 58 6.78 -2.45 -1.82
CA LEU A 58 6.04 -2.65 -3.06
C LEU A 58 4.64 -2.07 -2.86
N LEU A 59 4.19 -1.25 -3.79
CA LEU A 59 2.90 -0.60 -3.73
C LEU A 59 2.07 -1.02 -4.93
N GLN A 60 0.81 -1.41 -4.68
CA GLN A 60 -0.12 -1.82 -5.72
C GLN A 60 -1.46 -1.12 -5.51
N ILE A 61 -2.05 -0.62 -6.58
CA ILE A 61 -3.40 -0.06 -6.52
C ILE A 61 -4.40 -1.19 -6.81
N ILE A 62 -5.31 -1.41 -5.87
CA ILE A 62 -6.37 -2.42 -5.99
C ILE A 62 -7.59 -1.81 -6.67
N SER A 63 -7.96 -0.61 -6.27
CA SER A 63 -9.06 0.14 -6.87
C SER A 63 -8.82 1.65 -6.72
N GLY A 64 -9.46 2.44 -7.56
CA GLY A 64 -9.36 3.89 -7.49
C GLY A 64 -8.25 4.47 -8.35
N LYS A 65 -7.85 5.69 -8.03
CA LYS A 65 -6.84 6.45 -8.77
C LYS A 65 -6.13 7.41 -7.83
N ALA A 66 -4.81 7.45 -7.90
CA ALA A 66 -4.01 8.30 -7.03
C ALA A 66 -2.83 8.92 -7.77
N GLN A 67 -2.36 10.05 -7.23
CA GLN A 67 -1.12 10.69 -7.61
C GLN A 67 -0.05 10.29 -6.60
N LEU A 68 1.08 9.82 -7.08
CA LEU A 68 2.23 9.50 -6.25
C LEU A 68 3.36 10.49 -6.51
N GLU A 69 4.02 10.91 -5.43
CA GLU A 69 5.32 11.54 -5.51
C GLU A 69 6.36 10.53 -5.02
N LEU A 70 7.38 10.27 -5.83
CA LEU A 70 8.39 9.23 -5.60
C LEU A 70 9.77 9.87 -5.77
N GLY A 71 10.29 10.46 -4.67
CA GLY A 71 11.47 11.32 -4.77
C GLY A 71 11.15 12.55 -5.61
N GLU A 72 11.85 12.74 -6.72
CA GLU A 72 11.61 13.83 -7.66
C GLU A 72 10.63 13.47 -8.78
N ASP A 73 10.24 12.20 -8.86
CA ASP A 73 9.32 11.71 -9.89
C ASP A 73 7.87 11.76 -9.41
N THR A 74 6.95 11.85 -10.35
CA THR A 74 5.53 11.75 -10.09
C THR A 74 4.92 10.69 -10.98
N ALA A 75 3.84 10.05 -10.50
CA ALA A 75 3.11 9.05 -11.28
C ALA A 75 1.63 9.11 -10.94
N THR A 76 0.78 8.97 -11.97
CA THR A 76 -0.65 8.74 -11.79
C THR A 76 -0.88 7.23 -11.90
N VAL A 77 -1.46 6.63 -10.89
CA VAL A 77 -1.61 5.17 -10.78
C VAL A 77 -3.07 4.79 -10.59
N GLY A 78 -3.43 3.64 -11.12
CA GLY A 78 -4.75 3.04 -11.04
C GLY A 78 -4.67 1.52 -10.88
N PRO A 79 -5.81 0.82 -10.96
CA PRO A 79 -5.83 -0.64 -10.78
C PRO A 79 -4.84 -1.34 -11.71
N GLY A 80 -4.04 -2.23 -11.14
CA GLY A 80 -2.99 -2.94 -11.86
C GLY A 80 -1.63 -2.25 -11.87
N SER A 81 -1.52 -1.02 -11.38
CA SER A 81 -0.23 -0.33 -11.23
C SER A 81 0.59 -0.98 -10.12
N TRP A 82 1.89 -1.05 -10.34
CA TRP A 82 2.86 -1.59 -9.39
C TRP A 82 4.04 -0.64 -9.27
N VAL A 83 4.48 -0.39 -8.05
CA VAL A 83 5.61 0.50 -7.76
C VAL A 83 6.56 -0.18 -6.79
N HIS A 84 7.84 -0.14 -7.10
CA HIS A 84 8.90 -0.50 -6.15
C HIS A 84 9.50 0.79 -5.58
N MET A 85 9.51 0.90 -4.25
CA MET A 85 10.12 2.02 -3.55
C MET A 85 11.33 1.51 -2.77
N PRO A 86 12.56 1.94 -3.12
CA PRO A 86 13.72 1.59 -2.31
C PRO A 86 13.63 2.19 -0.91
N ALA A 87 14.39 1.61 0.03
CA ALA A 87 14.46 2.16 1.39
C ALA A 87 14.83 3.63 1.37
N HIS A 88 14.22 4.42 2.25
CA HIS A 88 14.47 5.86 2.45
C HIS A 88 14.00 6.78 1.30
N LEU A 89 13.34 6.27 0.27
CA LEU A 89 12.79 7.13 -0.77
C LEU A 89 11.65 7.98 -0.20
N PRO A 90 11.75 9.33 -0.26
CA PRO A 90 10.61 10.18 0.13
C PRO A 90 9.43 9.93 -0.82
N HIS A 91 8.25 9.72 -0.28
CA HIS A 91 7.08 9.44 -1.10
C HIS A 91 5.81 9.98 -0.44
N SER A 92 4.81 10.28 -1.27
CA SER A 92 3.49 10.72 -0.83
C SER A 92 2.40 10.16 -1.75
N VAL A 93 1.18 10.13 -1.25
CA VAL A 93 0.00 9.63 -1.98
C VAL A 93 -1.13 10.65 -1.85
N LEU A 94 -1.76 10.98 -2.96
CA LEU A 94 -2.98 11.79 -2.99
C LEU A 94 -4.06 11.03 -3.77
N ALA A 95 -5.16 10.68 -3.10
CA ALA A 95 -6.27 10.00 -3.74
C ALA A 95 -7.10 10.96 -4.58
N GLU A 96 -7.21 10.71 -5.89
CA GLU A 96 -8.07 11.49 -6.78
C GLU A 96 -9.52 11.03 -6.75
N GLU A 97 -9.75 9.81 -6.35
CA GLU A 97 -11.05 9.18 -6.12
C GLU A 97 -10.90 8.17 -4.99
N PRO A 98 -11.97 7.54 -4.49
CA PRO A 98 -11.82 6.54 -3.44
C PRO A 98 -10.86 5.43 -3.88
N THR A 99 -9.83 5.18 -3.10
CA THR A 99 -8.69 4.34 -3.50
C THR A 99 -8.38 3.30 -2.43
N VAL A 100 -8.16 2.06 -2.87
CA VAL A 100 -7.61 0.99 -2.04
C VAL A 100 -6.20 0.66 -2.56
N LEU A 101 -5.23 0.71 -1.66
CA LEU A 101 -3.82 0.57 -1.96
C LEU A 101 -3.22 -0.51 -1.07
N LEU A 102 -2.46 -1.43 -1.67
CA LEU A 102 -1.75 -2.47 -0.95
C LEU A 102 -0.27 -2.13 -0.86
N LEU A 103 0.26 -2.10 0.36
CA LEU A 103 1.66 -1.87 0.63
C LEU A 103 2.27 -3.15 1.20
N THR A 104 3.33 -3.63 0.56
CA THR A 104 4.14 -4.75 1.06
C THR A 104 5.49 -4.22 1.47
N LEU A 105 5.76 -4.21 2.78
CA LEU A 105 7.06 -3.84 3.33
C LEU A 105 7.96 -5.07 3.37
N ILE A 106 9.16 -4.94 2.84
CA ILE A 106 10.17 -6.01 2.84
C ILE A 106 11.00 -5.83 4.10
N ARG A 107 10.94 -6.79 5.01
CA ARG A 107 11.54 -6.67 6.35
C ARG A 107 12.97 -7.18 6.44
N ARG A 108 13.49 -7.75 5.36
CA ARG A 108 14.89 -8.18 5.32
C ARG A 108 15.62 -7.56 4.15
#